data_ec60f0732ee564add808afed9999da3b
#
_entry.id   ec60f0732ee564add808afed9999da3b
#
_cell.length_a   1.000
_cell.length_b   1.000
_cell.length_c   1.000
_cell.angle_alpha   90.00
_cell.angle_beta   90.00
_cell.angle_gamma   90.00
#
_symmetry.space_group_name_H-M   'P 1'
#
loop_
_entity.id
_entity.type
_entity.pdbx_description
1 polymer ?
#
loop_
_entity_poly.entity_id
_entity_poly.type
_entity_poly.pdbx_seq_one_letter_code
_entity_poly.pdbx_strand_id
1 'polypeptide(L)'
;MLVRGHWQTGRVPERDLLVLTEEPLNAETRLDRQRGRIVPAGRHYVRTHFAIPVGPPEVLIKGAARAPRSVTLEEIRRLPPRTVTVTLECAGNGRRFLDPPVPGEQWGLGAVGTAEWTGASFHSLLPGDWLHGAVEILFRGADEGVPKDLGRRIAYERSLPIDIARGDDTLVAYAMNGEGIPREHGGPLRLIVPSWYGMASVKWLAEIRLLDRPFDGFFQQDRYVIEGAPLRNIEPRAVITSPADGADVYGRSLEVRGYAWSGHAPVERVDLSEGGGTLASTTLPADTAPHAWREFSLRVALDPGEHVLIAQAIDRKGNTQPLSPRRNALGYANNGARATRIRVRG
;
A
#
# COMPACT_ATOMS: atom_id res chain seq x y z
N MET A 1 33.97 -13.20 18.69
CA MET A 1 34.29 -12.05 17.82
C MET A 1 32.94 -11.49 17.37
N LEU A 2 32.45 -10.46 18.08
CA LEU A 2 31.12 -9.87 17.87
C LEU A 2 31.20 -8.92 16.68
N VAL A 3 30.55 -9.28 15.58
CA VAL A 3 30.36 -8.37 14.44
C VAL A 3 29.28 -7.36 14.83
N ARG A 4 29.71 -6.15 15.20
CA ARG A 4 28.81 -5.01 15.39
C ARG A 4 28.31 -4.58 14.01
N GLY A 5 27.09 -4.96 13.67
CA GLY A 5 26.39 -4.40 12.51
C GLY A 5 26.14 -2.90 12.74
N HIS A 6 26.79 -2.06 11.96
CA HIS A 6 26.54 -0.63 11.91
C HIS A 6 25.19 -0.42 11.21
N TRP A 7 24.14 -0.19 12.00
CA TRP A 7 22.90 0.37 11.48
C TRP A 7 23.16 1.85 11.20
N GLN A 8 23.45 2.16 9.94
CA GLN A 8 23.50 3.55 9.51
C GLN A 8 22.07 4.12 9.59
N THR A 9 21.89 5.16 10.39
CA THR A 9 20.74 6.05 10.38
C THR A 9 20.80 6.90 9.10
N GLY A 10 20.57 6.26 7.95
CA GLY A 10 20.49 6.97 6.68
C GLY A 10 19.21 7.80 6.66
N ARG A 11 19.29 9.12 6.78
CA ARG A 11 18.22 10.01 6.29
C ARG A 11 17.96 9.65 4.83
N VAL A 12 16.72 9.31 4.50
CA VAL A 12 16.29 9.17 3.10
C VAL A 12 16.63 10.49 2.40
N PRO A 13 17.38 10.48 1.30
CA PRO A 13 17.70 11.72 0.61
C PRO A 13 16.40 12.46 0.25
N GLU A 14 16.25 13.70 0.70
CA GLU A 14 15.07 14.57 0.54
C GLU A 14 14.56 14.69 -0.91
N ARG A 15 15.44 14.36 -1.89
CA ARG A 15 15.16 14.41 -3.33
C ARG A 15 14.42 13.21 -3.90
N ASP A 16 14.28 12.09 -3.17
CA ASP A 16 13.71 10.84 -3.67
C ASP A 16 12.26 10.61 -3.22
N LEU A 17 11.81 11.29 -2.17
CA LEU A 17 10.44 11.29 -1.67
C LEU A 17 9.88 12.71 -1.60
N LEU A 18 8.56 12.85 -1.74
CA LEU A 18 7.85 14.08 -1.44
C LEU A 18 7.36 14.01 0.01
N VAL A 19 8.05 14.70 0.92
CA VAL A 19 7.69 14.73 2.34
C VAL A 19 6.48 15.65 2.55
N LEU A 20 5.43 15.13 3.19
CA LEU A 20 4.22 15.88 3.59
C LEU A 20 4.33 16.33 5.05
N THR A 21 4.77 15.43 5.94
CA THR A 21 5.05 15.71 7.34
C THR A 21 6.31 15.00 7.78
N GLU A 22 7.11 15.65 8.64
CA GLU A 22 8.35 15.06 9.15
C GLU A 22 8.12 14.23 10.43
N GLU A 23 7.22 14.72 11.30
CA GLU A 23 6.87 14.04 12.55
C GLU A 23 5.35 14.04 12.77
N PRO A 24 4.72 12.87 12.71
CA PRO A 24 5.25 11.59 12.25
C PRO A 24 5.56 11.61 10.75
N LEU A 25 6.61 10.88 10.32
CA LEU A 25 7.05 10.91 8.93
C LEU A 25 5.97 10.38 7.98
N ASN A 26 5.56 11.23 7.02
CA ASN A 26 4.67 10.86 5.93
C ASN A 26 5.23 11.42 4.63
N ALA A 27 5.54 10.55 3.67
CA ALA A 27 6.19 10.92 2.42
C ALA A 27 5.71 10.07 1.25
N GLU A 28 5.57 10.67 0.09
CA GLU A 28 5.09 10.04 -1.15
C GLU A 28 6.22 9.55 -2.04
N THR A 29 6.00 8.42 -2.72
CA THR A 29 6.78 7.99 -3.88
C THR A 29 6.69 9.04 -5.00
N ARG A 30 7.81 9.39 -5.61
CA ARG A 30 7.85 10.22 -6.81
C ARG A 30 7.53 9.36 -8.04
N LEU A 31 6.22 9.17 -8.33
CA LEU A 31 5.77 8.34 -9.46
C LEU A 31 6.28 8.84 -10.80
N ASP A 32 6.49 10.15 -10.97
CA ASP A 32 7.10 10.78 -12.14
C ASP A 32 8.55 10.29 -12.40
N ARG A 33 9.25 9.87 -11.36
CA ARG A 33 10.63 9.36 -11.39
C ARG A 33 10.71 7.83 -11.32
N GLN A 34 9.60 7.16 -11.05
CA GLN A 34 9.58 5.71 -10.96
C GLN A 34 9.75 5.07 -12.33
N ARG A 35 10.61 4.06 -12.39
CA ARG A 35 10.83 3.19 -13.55
C ARG A 35 10.88 1.76 -13.08
N GLY A 36 10.29 0.87 -13.87
CA GLY A 36 10.18 -0.54 -13.51
C GLY A 36 9.18 -0.81 -12.40
N ARG A 37 8.98 -2.10 -12.13
CA ARG A 37 7.96 -2.58 -11.19
C ARG A 37 8.31 -2.29 -9.74
N ILE A 38 9.56 -2.47 -9.33
CA ILE A 38 9.99 -2.39 -7.94
C ILE A 38 10.39 -0.97 -7.57
N VAL A 39 9.82 -0.47 -6.49
CA VAL A 39 10.23 0.80 -5.88
C VAL A 39 11.38 0.52 -4.91
N PRO A 40 12.56 1.13 -5.10
CA PRO A 40 13.63 1.03 -4.12
C PRO A 40 13.16 1.45 -2.72
N ALA A 41 13.64 0.81 -1.66
CA ALA A 41 13.17 1.06 -0.30
C ALA A 41 13.24 2.55 0.09
N GLY A 42 14.34 3.25 -0.22
CA GLY A 42 14.50 4.68 0.05
C GLY A 42 13.61 5.63 -0.79
N ARG A 43 12.81 5.08 -1.72
CA ARG A 43 11.87 5.83 -2.59
C ARG A 43 10.43 5.36 -2.43
N HIS A 44 10.21 4.29 -1.65
CA HIS A 44 8.88 3.77 -1.37
C HIS A 44 8.17 4.65 -0.33
N TYR A 45 6.89 4.97 -0.54
CA TYR A 45 6.14 5.86 0.35
C TYR A 45 6.21 5.41 1.81
N VAL A 46 6.20 6.38 2.71
CA VAL A 46 6.18 6.16 4.15
C VAL A 46 4.89 6.74 4.73
N ARG A 47 4.16 5.94 5.50
CA ARG A 47 3.00 6.38 6.28
C ARG A 47 3.15 5.94 7.72
N THR A 48 3.17 6.88 8.66
CA THR A 48 3.19 6.62 10.10
C THR A 48 2.11 7.43 10.82
N HIS A 49 1.48 6.85 11.83
CA HIS A 49 0.50 7.55 12.68
C HIS A 49 1.16 8.19 13.89
N PHE A 50 2.22 7.57 14.39
CA PHE A 50 2.93 7.92 15.61
C PHE A 50 4.43 8.02 15.32
N ALA A 51 5.23 8.39 16.31
CA ALA A 51 6.69 8.35 16.18
C ALA A 51 7.16 6.94 15.80
N ILE A 52 8.18 6.86 14.97
CA ILE A 52 8.76 5.58 14.53
C ILE A 52 9.46 4.90 15.71
N PRO A 53 8.97 3.73 16.19
CA PRO A 53 9.55 3.02 17.32
C PRO A 53 10.81 2.26 16.93
N VAL A 54 11.52 1.73 17.93
CA VAL A 54 12.42 0.59 17.70
C VAL A 54 11.55 -0.65 17.63
N GLY A 55 11.50 -1.31 16.47
CA GLY A 55 10.73 -2.54 16.31
C GLY A 55 11.33 -3.69 17.14
N PRO A 56 10.51 -4.53 17.79
CA PRO A 56 11.01 -5.65 18.59
C PRO A 56 11.58 -6.75 17.68
N PRO A 57 12.59 -7.49 18.16
CA PRO A 57 13.16 -8.63 17.42
C PRO A 57 12.34 -9.91 17.56
N GLU A 58 11.22 -9.86 18.30
CA GLU A 58 10.32 -10.97 18.57
C GLU A 58 8.87 -10.52 18.53
N VAL A 59 7.96 -11.45 18.32
CA VAL A 59 6.52 -11.26 18.30
C VAL A 59 5.87 -12.10 19.39
N LEU A 60 5.10 -11.47 20.27
CA LEU A 60 4.31 -12.15 21.28
C LEU A 60 3.02 -12.70 20.64
N ILE A 61 2.81 -14.00 20.74
CA ILE A 61 1.57 -14.67 20.30
C ILE A 61 0.76 -15.07 21.52
N LYS A 62 -0.52 -14.69 21.59
CA LYS A 62 -1.42 -14.99 22.70
C LYS A 62 -2.88 -15.12 22.28
N GLY A 63 -3.71 -15.57 23.21
CA GLY A 63 -5.16 -15.77 23.04
C GLY A 63 -5.56 -17.22 22.78
N ALA A 64 -6.85 -17.46 22.56
CA ALA A 64 -7.45 -18.77 22.26
C ALA A 64 -7.07 -19.88 23.27
N ALA A 65 -7.14 -19.60 24.58
CA ALA A 65 -6.93 -20.55 25.68
C ALA A 65 -5.53 -21.23 25.73
N ARG A 66 -4.55 -20.72 25.00
CA ARG A 66 -3.16 -21.23 25.04
C ARG A 66 -2.23 -20.27 25.79
N ALA A 67 -1.16 -20.82 26.38
CA ALA A 67 -0.12 -20.01 27.04
C ALA A 67 0.54 -19.07 26.02
N PRO A 68 0.82 -17.81 26.39
CA PRO A 68 1.55 -16.89 25.52
C PRO A 68 2.92 -17.45 25.13
N ARG A 69 3.33 -17.17 23.87
CA ARG A 69 4.63 -17.58 23.34
C ARG A 69 5.26 -16.40 22.59
N SER A 70 6.53 -16.10 22.85
CA SER A 70 7.35 -15.24 21.98
C SER A 70 7.96 -16.07 20.86
N VAL A 71 7.99 -15.49 19.67
CA VAL A 71 8.67 -16.05 18.47
C VAL A 71 9.66 -15.02 17.98
N THR A 72 10.93 -15.39 18.00
CA THR A 72 12.02 -14.50 17.62
C THR A 72 12.14 -14.36 16.09
N LEU A 73 12.79 -13.27 15.65
CA LEU A 73 13.14 -13.10 14.24
C LEU A 73 13.92 -14.30 13.66
N GLU A 74 14.82 -14.89 14.46
CA GLU A 74 15.61 -16.05 14.05
C GLU A 74 14.74 -17.31 13.86
N GLU A 75 13.74 -17.52 14.72
CA GLU A 75 12.77 -18.61 14.56
C GLU A 75 11.91 -18.40 13.30
N ILE A 76 11.46 -17.17 13.05
CA ILE A 76 10.68 -16.84 11.84
C ILE A 76 11.50 -17.09 10.57
N ARG A 77 12.79 -16.74 10.57
CA ARG A 77 13.71 -16.98 9.44
C ARG A 77 13.98 -18.45 9.15
N ARG A 78 13.78 -19.35 10.13
CA ARG A 78 13.92 -20.80 9.95
C ARG A 78 12.69 -21.46 9.33
N LEU A 79 11.55 -20.75 9.33
CA LEU A 79 10.35 -21.22 8.63
C LEU A 79 10.56 -21.15 7.11
N PRO A 80 9.81 -21.94 6.32
CA PRO A 80 9.91 -21.87 4.86
C PRO A 80 9.72 -20.43 4.37
N PRO A 81 10.74 -19.85 3.70
CA PRO A 81 10.65 -18.47 3.22
C PRO A 81 9.72 -18.38 2.02
N ARG A 82 8.98 -17.27 1.95
CA ARG A 82 8.16 -16.91 0.80
C ARG A 82 8.44 -15.47 0.42
N THR A 83 8.61 -15.22 -0.88
CA THR A 83 8.76 -13.88 -1.45
C THR A 83 7.56 -13.56 -2.32
N VAL A 84 6.93 -12.41 -2.06
CA VAL A 84 5.76 -11.93 -2.79
C VAL A 84 5.98 -10.48 -3.21
N THR A 85 5.71 -10.17 -4.47
CA THR A 85 5.73 -8.79 -4.98
C THR A 85 4.37 -8.15 -4.75
N VAL A 86 4.31 -7.12 -3.90
CA VAL A 86 3.06 -6.52 -3.46
C VAL A 86 3.07 -5.02 -3.63
N THR A 87 1.99 -4.50 -4.20
CA THR A 87 1.66 -3.07 -4.16
C THR A 87 0.94 -2.76 -2.86
N LEU A 88 1.51 -1.87 -2.07
CA LEU A 88 0.86 -1.27 -0.91
C LEU A 88 0.40 0.14 -1.27
N GLU A 89 -0.84 0.48 -0.97
CA GLU A 89 -1.42 1.80 -1.16
C GLU A 89 -2.03 2.31 0.15
N CYS A 90 -1.75 3.56 0.51
CA CYS A 90 -2.43 4.22 1.62
C CYS A 90 -3.92 4.42 1.29
N ALA A 91 -4.83 4.07 2.20
CA ALA A 91 -6.26 4.27 2.02
C ALA A 91 -6.66 5.73 1.70
N GLY A 92 -5.82 6.70 2.09
CA GLY A 92 -6.03 8.12 1.81
C GLY A 92 -5.33 8.62 0.54
N ASN A 93 -4.73 7.75 -0.27
CA ASN A 93 -4.06 8.15 -1.51
C ASN A 93 -5.02 8.95 -2.43
N GLY A 94 -4.58 10.11 -2.94
CA GLY A 94 -5.41 11.00 -3.75
C GLY A 94 -6.31 11.95 -2.96
N ARG A 95 -6.22 12.03 -1.61
CA ARG A 95 -7.10 12.85 -0.77
C ARG A 95 -7.04 14.34 -1.11
N ARG A 96 -5.86 14.87 -1.47
CA ARG A 96 -5.71 16.29 -1.85
C ARG A 96 -6.60 16.72 -3.01
N PHE A 97 -7.09 15.78 -3.81
CA PHE A 97 -7.91 16.05 -4.98
C PHE A 97 -9.42 16.02 -4.71
N LEU A 98 -9.82 15.85 -3.46
CA LEU A 98 -11.22 15.93 -3.07
C LEU A 98 -11.63 17.39 -2.89
N ASP A 99 -12.75 17.75 -3.50
CA ASP A 99 -13.36 19.07 -3.37
C ASP A 99 -14.84 18.89 -2.93
N PRO A 100 -15.24 19.49 -1.79
CA PRO A 100 -14.44 20.21 -0.80
C PRO A 100 -13.41 19.29 -0.11
N PRO A 101 -12.31 19.86 0.46
CA PRO A 101 -11.28 19.11 1.17
C PRO A 101 -11.83 18.32 2.36
N VAL A 102 -11.18 17.21 2.70
CA VAL A 102 -11.50 16.38 3.87
C VAL A 102 -10.29 16.23 4.79
N PRO A 103 -10.47 15.97 6.10
CA PRO A 103 -9.37 15.81 7.06
C PRO A 103 -8.42 14.67 6.72
N GLY A 104 -7.21 14.74 7.26
CA GLY A 104 -6.14 13.74 7.13
C GLY A 104 -4.99 14.18 6.26
N GLU A 105 -3.97 13.31 6.11
CA GLU A 105 -2.81 13.61 5.27
C GLU A 105 -3.25 13.87 3.82
N GLN A 106 -2.83 15.01 3.28
CA GLN A 106 -3.22 15.49 1.95
C GLN A 106 -2.35 14.84 0.86
N TRP A 107 -2.43 13.50 0.78
CA TRP A 107 -1.71 12.72 -0.23
C TRP A 107 -2.07 13.14 -1.66
N GLY A 108 -1.04 13.28 -2.50
CA GLY A 108 -1.19 13.26 -3.95
C GLY A 108 -1.53 11.85 -4.46
N LEU A 109 -0.84 11.40 -5.51
CA LEU A 109 -1.03 10.04 -6.05
C LEU A 109 0.09 9.08 -5.64
N GLY A 110 1.10 9.55 -4.91
CA GLY A 110 2.31 8.82 -4.62
C GLY A 110 2.30 8.04 -3.29
N ALA A 111 1.19 8.03 -2.54
CA ALA A 111 1.09 7.18 -1.35
C ALA A 111 0.86 5.70 -1.72
N VAL A 112 1.69 5.20 -2.64
CA VAL A 112 1.66 3.85 -3.20
C VAL A 112 3.08 3.43 -3.60
N GLY A 113 3.34 2.14 -3.56
CA GLY A 113 4.60 1.55 -4.03
C GLY A 113 4.53 0.04 -4.07
N THR A 114 5.28 -0.54 -5.01
CA THR A 114 5.43 -1.99 -5.14
C THR A 114 6.83 -2.41 -4.71
N ALA A 115 6.91 -3.42 -3.84
CA ALA A 115 8.17 -3.99 -3.39
C ALA A 115 8.08 -5.52 -3.32
N GLU A 116 9.22 -6.18 -3.29
CA GLU A 116 9.34 -7.59 -2.95
C GLU A 116 9.44 -7.73 -1.43
N TRP A 117 8.58 -8.57 -0.87
CA TRP A 117 8.55 -8.83 0.57
C TRP A 117 8.88 -10.29 0.81
N THR A 118 9.90 -10.55 1.62
CA THR A 118 10.27 -11.90 2.03
C THR A 118 9.99 -12.09 3.50
N GLY A 119 9.35 -13.21 3.83
CA GLY A 119 8.96 -13.57 5.19
C GLY A 119 8.53 -15.02 5.30
N ALA A 120 7.93 -15.38 6.42
CA ALA A 120 7.20 -16.62 6.58
C ALA A 120 5.70 -16.37 6.37
N SER A 121 5.00 -17.29 5.67
CA SER A 121 3.54 -17.25 5.61
C SER A 121 2.98 -17.34 7.04
N PHE A 122 1.93 -16.58 7.31
CA PHE A 122 1.35 -16.56 8.66
C PHE A 122 0.91 -17.94 9.13
N HIS A 123 0.35 -18.77 8.24
CA HIS A 123 -0.05 -20.13 8.58
C HIS A 123 1.12 -21.06 8.96
N SER A 124 2.35 -20.77 8.48
CA SER A 124 3.56 -21.50 8.89
C SER A 124 4.02 -21.12 10.30
N LEU A 125 3.65 -19.92 10.77
CA LEU A 125 3.97 -19.45 12.12
C LEU A 125 3.04 -20.05 13.18
N LEU A 126 1.76 -20.27 12.82
CA LEU A 126 0.73 -20.80 13.71
C LEU A 126 0.13 -22.09 13.17
N PRO A 127 0.34 -23.24 13.86
CA PRO A 127 -0.38 -24.48 13.54
C PRO A 127 -1.90 -24.28 13.56
N GLY A 128 -2.63 -25.01 12.70
CA GLY A 128 -4.07 -24.83 12.54
C GLY A 128 -4.89 -25.04 13.80
N ASP A 129 -4.45 -25.91 14.70
CA ASP A 129 -5.09 -26.16 16.00
C ASP A 129 -5.03 -24.99 16.97
N TRP A 130 -4.10 -24.04 16.78
CA TRP A 130 -4.06 -22.79 17.53
C TRP A 130 -5.21 -21.86 17.22
N LEU A 131 -5.82 -21.97 16.04
CA LEU A 131 -6.91 -21.12 15.59
C LEU A 131 -8.30 -21.60 16.05
N HIS A 132 -8.35 -22.73 16.77
CA HIS A 132 -9.63 -23.27 17.26
C HIS A 132 -10.32 -22.26 18.19
N GLY A 133 -11.57 -21.91 17.86
CA GLY A 133 -12.37 -20.91 18.60
C GLY A 133 -12.01 -19.46 18.33
N ALA A 134 -11.01 -19.18 17.49
CA ALA A 134 -10.73 -17.82 17.06
C ALA A 134 -11.72 -17.37 15.96
N VAL A 135 -12.12 -16.10 16.00
CA VAL A 135 -12.98 -15.42 15.01
C VAL A 135 -12.14 -14.50 14.13
N GLU A 136 -11.20 -13.78 14.74
CA GLU A 136 -10.27 -12.87 14.06
C GLU A 136 -8.87 -12.99 14.66
N ILE A 137 -7.90 -12.50 13.93
CA ILE A 137 -6.52 -12.40 14.38
C ILE A 137 -6.13 -10.93 14.41
N LEU A 138 -5.80 -10.43 15.62
CA LEU A 138 -5.30 -9.09 15.84
C LEU A 138 -3.80 -9.04 15.67
N PHE A 139 -3.33 -8.02 14.95
CA PHE A 139 -1.91 -7.67 14.79
C PHE A 139 -1.69 -6.29 15.40
N ARG A 140 -0.73 -6.18 16.33
CA ARG A 140 -0.37 -4.95 17.00
C ARG A 140 1.07 -4.58 16.68
N GLY A 141 1.24 -3.31 16.26
CA GLY A 141 2.56 -2.70 16.10
C GLY A 141 3.13 -2.20 17.43
N ALA A 142 4.44 -1.96 17.46
CA ALA A 142 5.10 -1.30 18.58
C ALA A 142 4.91 0.22 18.58
N ASP A 143 4.37 0.79 17.51
CA ASP A 143 4.07 2.22 17.42
C ASP A 143 2.81 2.56 18.22
N GLU A 144 2.92 3.60 19.05
CA GLU A 144 1.83 4.07 19.90
C GLU A 144 1.85 5.58 20.07
N GLY A 145 0.70 6.16 20.34
CA GLY A 145 0.55 7.59 20.55
C GLY A 145 -0.88 7.99 20.87
N VAL A 146 -1.13 9.29 20.93
CA VAL A 146 -2.44 9.86 21.20
C VAL A 146 -3.02 10.41 19.90
N PRO A 147 -4.02 9.73 19.26
CA PRO A 147 -4.76 10.31 18.17
C PRO A 147 -5.44 11.61 18.59
N LYS A 148 -5.43 12.64 17.71
CA LYS A 148 -5.95 13.99 18.04
C LYS A 148 -7.41 13.97 18.53
N ASP A 149 -8.19 13.05 18.03
CA ASP A 149 -9.64 12.91 18.26
C ASP A 149 -10.02 11.83 19.27
N LEU A 150 -9.04 11.13 19.87
CA LEU A 150 -9.29 10.09 20.88
C LEU A 150 -8.89 10.52 22.29
N GLY A 151 -7.89 11.41 22.43
CA GLY A 151 -7.46 11.96 23.72
C GLY A 151 -6.76 10.97 24.66
N ARG A 152 -6.55 9.70 24.28
CA ARG A 152 -5.83 8.68 25.05
C ARG A 152 -4.80 7.97 24.19
N ARG A 153 -3.74 7.45 24.84
CA ARG A 153 -2.70 6.68 24.16
C ARG A 153 -3.23 5.33 23.71
N ILE A 154 -2.95 4.95 22.48
CA ILE A 154 -3.24 3.64 21.91
C ILE A 154 -2.07 3.17 21.05
N ALA A 155 -1.94 1.86 20.85
CA ALA A 155 -1.08 1.29 19.85
C ALA A 155 -1.79 1.24 18.49
N TYR A 156 -1.01 1.10 17.41
CA TYR A 156 -1.58 0.77 16.11
C TYR A 156 -1.96 -0.72 16.06
N GLU A 157 -3.23 -0.99 15.85
CA GLU A 157 -3.79 -2.34 15.87
C GLU A 157 -4.79 -2.53 14.72
N ARG A 158 -4.70 -3.70 14.05
CA ARG A 158 -5.67 -4.12 13.02
C ARG A 158 -5.94 -5.61 13.16
N SER A 159 -7.17 -6.02 12.94
CA SER A 159 -7.51 -7.44 12.83
C SER A 159 -7.75 -7.87 11.39
N LEU A 160 -7.58 -9.15 11.16
CA LEU A 160 -7.92 -9.82 9.90
C LEU A 160 -8.86 -11.00 10.20
N PRO A 161 -9.81 -11.28 9.29
CA PRO A 161 -10.50 -12.57 9.26
C PRO A 161 -9.50 -13.72 9.14
N ILE A 162 -9.82 -14.87 9.69
CA ILE A 162 -8.90 -16.03 9.75
C ILE A 162 -8.48 -16.49 8.35
N ASP A 163 -9.42 -16.53 7.40
CA ASP A 163 -9.17 -16.93 6.01
C ASP A 163 -8.15 -16.01 5.32
N ILE A 164 -8.24 -14.70 5.55
CA ILE A 164 -7.27 -13.72 5.01
C ILE A 164 -5.91 -13.87 5.68
N ALA A 165 -5.88 -14.01 7.01
CA ALA A 165 -4.62 -14.19 7.72
C ALA A 165 -3.90 -15.48 7.32
N ARG A 166 -4.65 -16.56 7.04
CA ARG A 166 -4.11 -17.85 6.60
C ARG A 166 -3.78 -17.94 5.12
N GLY A 167 -4.08 -16.92 4.34
CA GLY A 167 -3.68 -16.88 2.93
C GLY A 167 -2.17 -17.09 2.78
N ASP A 168 -1.76 -17.87 1.78
CA ASP A 168 -0.35 -18.22 1.55
C ASP A 168 0.55 -17.01 1.41
N ASP A 169 0.02 -15.92 0.87
CA ASP A 169 0.73 -14.67 0.60
C ASP A 169 0.63 -13.64 1.74
N THR A 170 -0.10 -13.94 2.83
CA THR A 170 -0.06 -13.14 4.05
C THR A 170 1.20 -13.48 4.84
N LEU A 171 2.14 -12.52 4.92
CA LEU A 171 3.48 -12.77 5.45
C LEU A 171 3.74 -12.02 6.76
N VAL A 172 4.46 -12.68 7.67
CA VAL A 172 5.29 -12.00 8.67
C VAL A 172 6.64 -11.77 8.00
N ALA A 173 6.80 -10.59 7.42
CA ALA A 173 7.95 -10.24 6.59
C ALA A 173 9.12 -9.72 7.42
N TYR A 174 10.34 -10.08 7.00
CA TYR A 174 11.61 -9.65 7.59
C TYR A 174 12.59 -9.05 6.57
N ALA A 175 12.26 -9.07 5.27
CA ALA A 175 13.05 -8.44 4.23
C ALA A 175 12.18 -7.69 3.23
N MET A 176 12.72 -6.62 2.64
CA MET A 176 12.15 -5.79 1.59
C MET A 176 13.19 -5.64 0.48
N ASN A 177 12.83 -6.01 -0.74
CA ASN A 177 13.73 -5.94 -1.91
C ASN A 177 15.09 -6.65 -1.69
N GLY A 178 15.06 -7.81 -1.03
CA GLY A 178 16.25 -8.63 -0.75
C GLY A 178 17.08 -8.21 0.46
N GLU A 179 16.77 -7.06 1.08
CA GLU A 179 17.48 -6.52 2.24
C GLU A 179 16.62 -6.53 3.51
N GLY A 180 17.22 -6.32 4.69
CA GLY A 180 16.45 -6.14 5.92
C GLY A 180 15.48 -4.96 5.79
N ILE A 181 14.27 -5.07 6.37
CA ILE A 181 13.26 -4.02 6.27
C ILE A 181 13.76 -2.74 6.94
N PRO A 182 13.83 -1.59 6.25
CA PRO A 182 14.18 -0.32 6.86
C PRO A 182 13.23 0.04 8.02
N ARG A 183 13.73 0.80 8.99
CA ARG A 183 12.97 1.15 10.20
C ARG A 183 11.65 1.88 9.87
N GLU A 184 11.67 2.83 8.96
CA GLU A 184 10.49 3.60 8.51
C GLU A 184 9.45 2.74 7.78
N HIS A 185 9.86 1.60 7.23
CA HIS A 185 9.00 0.60 6.61
C HIS A 185 8.55 -0.51 7.55
N GLY A 186 8.88 -0.44 8.84
CA GLY A 186 8.36 -1.35 9.87
C GLY A 186 9.30 -2.48 10.25
N GLY A 187 10.61 -2.36 9.97
CA GLY A 187 11.59 -3.34 10.42
C GLY A 187 11.75 -3.43 11.94
N PRO A 188 12.21 -4.59 12.46
CA PRO A 188 12.71 -5.76 11.72
C PRO A 188 11.61 -6.71 11.22
N LEU A 189 10.38 -6.64 11.77
CA LEU A 189 9.25 -7.50 11.45
C LEU A 189 8.00 -6.68 11.16
N ARG A 190 7.30 -7.03 10.10
CA ARG A 190 6.00 -6.44 9.77
C ARG A 190 5.04 -7.46 9.16
N LEU A 191 3.76 -7.17 9.24
CA LEU A 191 2.75 -7.89 8.47
C LEU A 191 2.68 -7.35 7.03
N ILE A 192 2.51 -8.24 6.07
CA ILE A 192 2.13 -7.93 4.68
C ILE A 192 0.82 -8.64 4.37
N VAL A 193 -0.18 -7.88 3.95
CA VAL A 193 -1.50 -8.38 3.54
C VAL A 193 -1.70 -7.94 2.09
N PRO A 194 -1.41 -8.80 1.11
CA PRO A 194 -1.57 -8.47 -0.30
C PRO A 194 -3.00 -8.07 -0.65
N SER A 195 -3.16 -7.23 -1.66
CA SER A 195 -4.46 -6.80 -2.18
C SER A 195 -5.27 -5.87 -1.28
N TRP A 196 -4.93 -5.74 0.01
CA TRP A 196 -5.58 -4.83 0.93
C TRP A 196 -4.82 -3.50 1.02
N TYR A 197 -5.56 -2.40 1.31
CA TYR A 197 -4.91 -1.13 1.60
C TYR A 197 -3.86 -1.28 2.70
N GLY A 198 -2.78 -0.50 2.60
CA GLY A 198 -1.58 -0.61 3.42
C GLY A 198 -1.80 -0.54 4.95
N MET A 199 -2.96 -0.03 5.40
CA MET A 199 -3.32 0.00 6.82
C MET A 199 -3.44 -1.41 7.43
N ALA A 200 -3.73 -2.45 6.63
CA ALA A 200 -3.80 -3.84 7.11
C ALA A 200 -2.40 -4.44 7.34
N SER A 201 -1.40 -3.92 6.66
CA SER A 201 0.00 -4.39 6.74
C SER A 201 0.73 -3.73 7.91
N VAL A 202 0.43 -4.19 9.14
CA VAL A 202 0.94 -3.63 10.40
C VAL A 202 2.46 -3.64 10.44
N LYS A 203 3.07 -2.49 10.75
CA LYS A 203 4.52 -2.28 10.88
C LYS A 203 5.00 -2.56 12.30
N TRP A 204 6.32 -2.81 12.46
CA TRP A 204 6.95 -3.05 13.78
C TRP A 204 6.16 -4.07 14.61
N LEU A 205 5.83 -5.20 13.98
CA LEU A 205 4.93 -6.21 14.56
C LEU A 205 5.45 -6.69 15.90
N ALA A 206 4.67 -6.43 16.96
CA ALA A 206 5.02 -6.74 18.34
C ALA A 206 4.14 -7.84 18.94
N GLU A 207 2.88 -7.92 18.52
CA GLU A 207 1.94 -8.88 19.08
C GLU A 207 0.99 -9.42 18.01
N ILE A 208 0.67 -10.70 18.13
CA ILE A 208 -0.40 -11.40 17.41
C ILE A 208 -1.34 -11.98 18.47
N ARG A 209 -2.62 -11.63 18.39
CA ARG A 209 -3.63 -12.10 19.33
C ARG A 209 -4.77 -12.80 18.62
N LEU A 210 -5.07 -14.01 19.02
CA LEU A 210 -6.22 -14.77 18.56
C LEU A 210 -7.45 -14.31 19.34
N LEU A 211 -8.47 -13.82 18.66
CA LEU A 211 -9.68 -13.26 19.27
C LEU A 211 -10.86 -14.21 19.10
N ASP A 212 -11.67 -14.35 20.15
CA ASP A 212 -12.93 -15.11 20.18
C ASP A 212 -14.15 -14.28 19.71
N ARG A 213 -13.93 -13.01 19.37
CA ARG A 213 -14.94 -12.07 18.89
C ARG A 213 -14.30 -11.05 17.92
N PRO A 214 -15.11 -10.34 17.09
CA PRO A 214 -14.60 -9.27 16.25
C PRO A 214 -13.90 -8.18 17.05
N PHE A 215 -12.83 -7.62 16.48
CA PHE A 215 -12.07 -6.52 17.06
C PHE A 215 -12.78 -5.18 16.86
N ASP A 216 -12.94 -4.43 17.96
CA ASP A 216 -13.64 -3.15 18.02
C ASP A 216 -12.72 -1.94 18.29
N GLY A 217 -11.42 -2.08 18.08
CA GLY A 217 -10.45 -1.01 18.34
C GLY A 217 -10.54 0.16 17.35
N PHE A 218 -10.00 1.31 17.76
CA PHE A 218 -10.09 2.60 17.06
C PHE A 218 -9.75 2.54 15.57
N PHE A 219 -8.64 1.89 15.19
CA PHE A 219 -8.25 1.79 13.79
C PHE A 219 -9.07 0.76 12.98
N GLN A 220 -10.01 0.06 13.61
CA GLN A 220 -10.89 -0.90 12.96
C GLN A 220 -12.32 -0.38 12.83
N GLN A 221 -12.81 0.41 13.79
CA GLN A 221 -14.21 0.85 13.88
C GLN A 221 -14.39 2.35 13.64
N ASP A 222 -13.41 3.19 14.06
CA ASP A 222 -13.51 4.65 13.93
C ASP A 222 -12.67 5.19 12.76
N ARG A 223 -11.66 4.44 12.34
CA ARG A 223 -10.78 4.76 11.22
C ARG A 223 -10.73 3.61 10.23
N TYR A 224 -10.43 3.97 8.97
CA TYR A 224 -10.38 3.03 7.86
C TYR A 224 -11.69 2.26 7.66
N VAL A 225 -12.80 3.00 7.77
CA VAL A 225 -14.16 2.50 7.55
C VAL A 225 -14.86 3.35 6.48
N ILE A 226 -15.72 2.71 5.70
CA ILE A 226 -16.65 3.35 4.78
C ILE A 226 -18.02 2.75 5.05
N GLU A 227 -19.02 3.61 5.36
CA GLU A 227 -20.40 3.18 5.66
C GLU A 227 -20.47 2.11 6.77
N GLY A 228 -19.63 2.25 7.81
CA GLY A 228 -19.59 1.34 8.95
C GLY A 228 -18.87 0.03 8.71
N ALA A 229 -18.36 -0.23 7.51
CA ALA A 229 -17.59 -1.44 7.20
C ALA A 229 -16.07 -1.14 7.15
N PRO A 230 -15.23 -1.98 7.77
CA PRO A 230 -13.78 -1.87 7.67
C PRO A 230 -13.29 -1.96 6.22
N LEU A 231 -12.41 -1.06 5.83
CA LEU A 231 -11.80 -1.03 4.52
C LEU A 231 -10.93 -2.27 4.30
N ARG A 232 -10.93 -2.79 3.09
CA ARG A 232 -10.22 -4.02 2.71
C ARG A 232 -9.42 -3.82 1.41
N ASN A 233 -9.96 -4.30 0.30
CA ASN A 233 -9.29 -4.35 -0.99
C ASN A 233 -9.00 -2.96 -1.57
N ILE A 234 -7.86 -2.84 -2.22
CA ILE A 234 -7.48 -1.66 -2.99
C ILE A 234 -8.39 -1.57 -4.23
N GLU A 235 -9.01 -0.42 -4.43
CA GLU A 235 -9.84 -0.16 -5.60
C GLU A 235 -9.00 -0.02 -6.88
N PRO A 236 -9.55 -0.38 -8.08
CA PRO A 236 -8.83 -0.23 -9.34
C PRO A 236 -8.37 1.21 -9.57
N ARG A 237 -7.12 1.37 -9.98
CA ARG A 237 -6.53 2.67 -10.28
C ARG A 237 -5.50 2.58 -11.39
N ALA A 238 -5.50 3.56 -12.30
CA ALA A 238 -4.43 3.87 -13.22
C ALA A 238 -3.95 5.31 -13.00
N VAL A 239 -2.65 5.53 -13.15
CA VAL A 239 -2.02 6.85 -13.03
C VAL A 239 -1.07 7.03 -14.21
N ILE A 240 -1.24 8.12 -14.96
CA ILE A 240 -0.29 8.54 -15.98
C ILE A 240 0.93 9.16 -15.27
N THR A 241 2.11 8.67 -15.59
CA THR A 241 3.38 9.19 -15.04
C THR A 241 4.25 9.87 -16.09
N SER A 242 3.92 9.66 -17.36
CA SER A 242 4.55 10.33 -18.51
C SER A 242 3.55 10.41 -19.66
N PRO A 243 3.36 11.61 -20.25
CA PRO A 243 3.92 12.89 -19.86
C PRO A 243 3.41 13.35 -18.49
N ALA A 244 4.13 14.28 -17.86
CA ALA A 244 3.70 14.90 -16.62
C ALA A 244 2.51 15.84 -16.85
N ASP A 245 1.67 16.06 -15.82
CA ASP A 245 0.61 17.07 -15.88
C ASP A 245 1.21 18.47 -16.14
N GLY A 246 0.68 19.20 -17.09
CA GLY A 246 1.16 20.51 -17.53
C GLY A 246 2.36 20.46 -18.51
N ALA A 247 2.78 19.29 -18.99
CA ALA A 247 3.93 19.20 -19.87
C ALA A 247 3.67 19.73 -21.30
N ASP A 248 4.66 20.39 -21.88
CA ASP A 248 4.78 20.58 -23.32
C ASP A 248 5.39 19.30 -23.94
N VAL A 249 4.76 18.77 -24.97
CA VAL A 249 5.23 17.60 -25.71
C VAL A 249 5.39 17.97 -27.18
N TYR A 250 6.39 17.40 -27.86
CA TYR A 250 6.74 17.76 -29.24
C TYR A 250 6.47 16.59 -30.18
N GLY A 251 5.90 16.93 -31.35
CA GLY A 251 5.53 15.95 -32.37
C GLY A 251 4.17 15.30 -32.09
N ARG A 252 3.59 14.71 -33.15
CA ARG A 252 2.21 14.18 -33.13
C ARG A 252 2.09 12.78 -32.48
N SER A 253 3.17 11.99 -32.43
CA SER A 253 3.15 10.65 -31.86
C SER A 253 3.62 10.72 -30.41
N LEU A 254 2.71 10.48 -29.47
CA LEU A 254 2.95 10.53 -28.05
C LEU A 254 2.89 9.12 -27.43
N GLU A 255 3.89 8.76 -26.63
CA GLU A 255 3.85 7.61 -25.77
C GLU A 255 3.37 8.03 -24.36
N VAL A 256 2.20 7.54 -23.95
CA VAL A 256 1.64 7.72 -22.62
C VAL A 256 1.96 6.50 -21.77
N ARG A 257 2.65 6.71 -20.63
CA ARG A 257 3.06 5.63 -19.72
C ARG A 257 2.53 5.85 -18.32
N GLY A 258 2.38 4.75 -17.59
CA GLY A 258 1.94 4.82 -16.21
C GLY A 258 1.89 3.46 -15.52
N TYR A 259 1.24 3.46 -14.38
CA TYR A 259 1.03 2.29 -13.54
C TYR A 259 -0.46 2.07 -13.29
N ALA A 260 -0.87 0.80 -13.24
CA ALA A 260 -2.23 0.42 -12.90
C ALA A 260 -2.26 -0.75 -11.91
N TRP A 261 -3.19 -0.74 -10.96
CA TRP A 261 -3.32 -1.76 -9.93
C TRP A 261 -4.76 -1.90 -9.45
N SER A 262 -5.06 -3.05 -8.84
CA SER A 262 -6.32 -3.36 -8.16
C SER A 262 -6.06 -4.43 -7.10
N GLY A 263 -6.75 -4.36 -5.98
CA GLY A 263 -6.75 -5.40 -4.94
C GLY A 263 -7.85 -6.43 -5.11
N HIS A 264 -8.74 -6.27 -6.09
CA HIS A 264 -9.82 -7.23 -6.33
C HIS A 264 -9.41 -8.35 -7.28
N ALA A 265 -8.63 -7.99 -8.30
CA ALA A 265 -8.02 -8.90 -9.27
C ALA A 265 -6.89 -8.16 -10.02
N PRO A 266 -5.96 -8.87 -10.68
CA PRO A 266 -4.98 -8.23 -11.54
C PRO A 266 -5.63 -7.35 -12.62
N VAL A 267 -5.08 -6.15 -12.85
CA VAL A 267 -5.54 -5.29 -13.95
C VAL A 267 -5.24 -5.98 -15.28
N GLU A 268 -6.23 -6.05 -16.15
CA GLU A 268 -6.10 -6.65 -17.49
C GLU A 268 -6.07 -5.62 -18.61
N ARG A 269 -6.68 -4.44 -18.40
CA ARG A 269 -6.78 -3.41 -19.42
C ARG A 269 -6.66 -2.02 -18.83
N VAL A 270 -6.08 -1.12 -19.60
CA VAL A 270 -6.10 0.31 -19.34
C VAL A 270 -6.66 1.02 -20.57
N ASP A 271 -7.71 1.80 -20.38
CA ASP A 271 -8.29 2.66 -21.39
C ASP A 271 -7.79 4.10 -21.21
N LEU A 272 -7.34 4.71 -22.30
CA LEU A 272 -6.97 6.13 -22.36
C LEU A 272 -8.07 6.88 -23.11
N SER A 273 -8.58 7.94 -22.51
CA SER A 273 -9.66 8.74 -23.08
C SER A 273 -9.34 10.23 -23.10
N GLU A 274 -10.04 10.97 -23.98
CA GLU A 274 -10.07 12.41 -24.04
C GLU A 274 -11.48 12.87 -24.45
N GLY A 275 -11.97 13.95 -23.81
CA GLY A 275 -13.28 14.52 -24.13
C GLY A 275 -14.46 13.52 -23.99
N GLY A 276 -14.31 12.47 -23.21
CA GLY A 276 -15.29 11.39 -23.04
C GLY A 276 -15.22 10.28 -24.10
N GLY A 277 -14.35 10.41 -25.11
CA GLY A 277 -14.09 9.38 -26.11
C GLY A 277 -12.83 8.56 -25.81
N THR A 278 -12.84 7.25 -26.09
CA THR A 278 -11.65 6.39 -25.97
C THR A 278 -10.68 6.68 -27.12
N LEU A 279 -9.45 7.10 -26.78
CA LEU A 279 -8.36 7.31 -27.75
C LEU A 279 -7.61 6.01 -28.06
N ALA A 280 -7.34 5.23 -27.02
CA ALA A 280 -6.58 3.99 -27.12
C ALA A 280 -6.86 3.08 -25.92
N SER A 281 -6.64 1.78 -26.10
CA SER A 281 -6.70 0.79 -25.04
C SER A 281 -5.50 -0.14 -25.11
N THR A 282 -5.02 -0.62 -23.98
CA THR A 282 -4.00 -1.66 -23.94
C THR A 282 -4.42 -2.81 -23.04
N THR A 283 -4.33 -4.02 -23.55
CA THR A 283 -4.51 -5.24 -22.76
C THR A 283 -3.17 -5.62 -22.17
N LEU A 284 -3.15 -5.85 -20.85
CA LEU A 284 -1.96 -6.25 -20.14
C LEU A 284 -1.88 -7.78 -20.09
N PRO A 285 -0.78 -8.40 -20.54
CA PRO A 285 -0.65 -9.86 -20.58
C PRO A 285 -0.71 -10.45 -19.16
N ALA A 286 -0.91 -11.77 -19.03
CA ALA A 286 -0.87 -12.45 -17.76
C ALA A 286 0.48 -12.20 -17.05
N ASP A 287 0.45 -12.10 -15.72
CA ASP A 287 1.63 -11.81 -14.90
C ASP A 287 1.76 -12.85 -13.78
N THR A 288 2.99 -13.16 -13.40
CA THR A 288 3.33 -14.05 -12.28
C THR A 288 3.27 -13.36 -10.93
N ALA A 289 3.11 -12.03 -10.90
CA ALA A 289 3.01 -11.22 -9.68
C ALA A 289 1.59 -10.62 -9.53
N PRO A 290 0.60 -11.39 -9.09
CA PRO A 290 -0.82 -10.99 -9.11
C PRO A 290 -1.14 -9.81 -8.18
N HIS A 291 -0.29 -9.53 -7.19
CA HIS A 291 -0.47 -8.45 -6.22
C HIS A 291 0.33 -7.18 -6.56
N ALA A 292 1.08 -7.21 -7.67
CA ALA A 292 1.89 -6.07 -8.09
C ALA A 292 1.13 -5.16 -9.05
N TRP A 293 1.44 -3.88 -9.01
CA TRP A 293 1.02 -2.98 -10.07
C TRP A 293 1.58 -3.40 -11.44
N ARG A 294 0.96 -2.90 -12.48
CA ARG A 294 1.29 -3.17 -13.87
C ARG A 294 1.73 -1.87 -14.53
N GLU A 295 2.88 -1.90 -15.21
CA GLU A 295 3.24 -0.82 -16.12
C GLU A 295 2.36 -0.90 -17.36
N PHE A 296 1.90 0.24 -17.84
CA PHE A 296 1.25 0.36 -19.14
C PHE A 296 1.94 1.41 -20.02
N SER A 297 1.88 1.19 -21.32
CA SER A 297 2.30 2.12 -22.34
C SER A 297 1.29 2.10 -23.48
N LEU A 298 0.88 3.29 -23.91
CA LEU A 298 -0.07 3.53 -24.99
C LEU A 298 0.52 4.57 -25.93
N ARG A 299 0.44 4.31 -27.22
CA ARG A 299 0.87 5.28 -28.23
C ARG A 299 -0.35 5.89 -28.90
N VAL A 300 -0.41 7.22 -28.90
CA VAL A 300 -1.51 8.00 -29.49
C VAL A 300 -0.97 9.06 -30.44
N ALA A 301 -1.78 9.40 -31.44
CA ALA A 301 -1.51 10.53 -32.32
C ALA A 301 -2.43 11.68 -31.91
N LEU A 302 -1.85 12.85 -31.63
CA LEU A 302 -2.57 14.04 -31.20
C LEU A 302 -2.14 15.21 -32.07
N ASP A 303 -3.10 16.05 -32.48
CA ASP A 303 -2.82 17.27 -33.19
C ASP A 303 -2.21 18.34 -32.28
N PRO A 304 -1.51 19.36 -32.82
CA PRO A 304 -1.06 20.47 -32.01
C PRO A 304 -2.22 21.15 -31.26
N GLY A 305 -2.05 21.40 -29.94
CA GLY A 305 -3.12 21.96 -29.11
C GLY A 305 -3.02 21.51 -27.67
N GLU A 306 -4.03 21.87 -26.88
CA GLU A 306 -4.20 21.43 -25.50
C GLU A 306 -5.03 20.15 -25.45
N HIS A 307 -4.59 19.19 -24.66
CA HIS A 307 -5.22 17.89 -24.50
C HIS A 307 -5.39 17.53 -23.03
N VAL A 308 -6.47 16.81 -22.72
CA VAL A 308 -6.80 16.31 -21.37
C VAL A 308 -6.94 14.80 -21.43
N LEU A 309 -5.90 14.10 -21.01
CA LEU A 309 -5.83 12.65 -21.03
C LEU A 309 -6.28 12.04 -19.70
N ILE A 310 -7.08 10.98 -19.75
CA ILE A 310 -7.55 10.24 -18.58
C ILE A 310 -7.29 8.76 -18.81
N ALA A 311 -6.56 8.11 -17.90
CA ALA A 311 -6.37 6.67 -17.90
C ALA A 311 -7.30 6.01 -16.86
N GLN A 312 -7.96 4.91 -17.25
CA GLN A 312 -8.82 4.11 -16.39
C GLN A 312 -8.39 2.65 -16.38
N ALA A 313 -8.21 2.07 -15.21
CA ALA A 313 -7.92 0.65 -15.04
C ALA A 313 -9.18 -0.19 -15.04
N ILE A 314 -9.12 -1.36 -15.67
CA ILE A 314 -10.14 -2.41 -15.61
C ILE A 314 -9.43 -3.70 -15.17
N ASP A 315 -9.91 -4.34 -14.11
CA ASP A 315 -9.36 -5.60 -13.64
C ASP A 315 -10.08 -6.82 -14.23
N ARG A 316 -9.53 -8.02 -14.03
CA ARG A 316 -10.06 -9.27 -14.57
C ARG A 316 -11.45 -9.67 -14.06
N LYS A 317 -11.95 -9.02 -13.01
CA LYS A 317 -13.33 -9.19 -12.51
C LYS A 317 -14.29 -8.15 -13.08
N GLY A 318 -13.81 -7.27 -13.98
CA GLY A 318 -14.60 -6.21 -14.59
C GLY A 318 -14.76 -4.97 -13.71
N ASN A 319 -14.09 -4.91 -12.54
CA ASN A 319 -14.10 -3.68 -11.75
C ASN A 319 -13.34 -2.59 -12.50
N THR A 320 -14.01 -1.45 -12.68
CA THR A 320 -13.51 -0.32 -13.46
C THR A 320 -13.26 0.87 -12.56
N GLN A 321 -12.12 1.54 -12.76
CA GLN A 321 -11.82 2.81 -12.10
C GLN A 321 -12.86 3.87 -12.49
N PRO A 322 -13.56 4.52 -11.55
CA PRO A 322 -14.55 5.54 -11.87
C PRO A 322 -13.87 6.86 -12.29
N LEU A 323 -14.57 7.67 -13.09
CA LEU A 323 -14.14 9.04 -13.41
C LEU A 323 -14.17 9.95 -12.19
N SER A 324 -15.17 9.79 -11.34
CA SER A 324 -15.32 10.52 -10.09
C SER A 324 -15.27 9.58 -8.89
N PRO A 325 -14.59 9.95 -7.80
CA PRO A 325 -14.48 9.10 -6.63
C PRO A 325 -15.80 9.02 -5.85
N ARG A 326 -16.02 7.88 -5.18
CA ARG A 326 -17.05 7.78 -4.15
C ARG A 326 -16.61 8.57 -2.92
N ARG A 327 -17.30 9.66 -2.62
CA ARG A 327 -16.96 10.52 -1.48
C ARG A 327 -17.34 9.86 -0.16
N ASN A 328 -16.47 10.05 0.83
CA ASN A 328 -16.74 9.72 2.23
C ASN A 328 -16.04 10.74 3.15
N ALA A 329 -16.49 10.82 4.40
CA ALA A 329 -16.05 11.85 5.35
C ALA A 329 -14.54 11.88 5.62
N LEU A 330 -13.84 10.74 5.47
CA LEU A 330 -12.41 10.61 5.72
C LEU A 330 -11.56 10.54 4.44
N GLY A 331 -12.20 10.59 3.26
CA GLY A 331 -11.52 10.60 1.96
C GLY A 331 -10.70 9.34 1.69
N TYR A 332 -11.19 8.19 2.14
CA TYR A 332 -10.59 6.90 1.84
C TYR A 332 -11.04 6.38 0.48
N ALA A 333 -10.24 5.46 -0.09
CA ALA A 333 -10.51 4.81 -1.37
C ALA A 333 -10.85 5.79 -2.49
N ASN A 334 -10.21 6.97 -2.51
CA ASN A 334 -10.37 7.94 -3.59
C ASN A 334 -9.64 7.44 -4.84
N ASN A 335 -10.29 6.59 -5.63
CA ASN A 335 -9.75 6.04 -6.87
C ASN A 335 -10.27 6.74 -8.14
N GLY A 336 -10.90 7.90 -8.03
CA GLY A 336 -11.33 8.69 -9.20
C GLY A 336 -10.18 8.93 -10.18
N ALA A 337 -10.43 8.71 -11.46
CA ALA A 337 -9.44 8.90 -12.51
C ALA A 337 -9.01 10.36 -12.61
N ARG A 338 -7.70 10.60 -12.76
CA ARG A 338 -7.13 11.94 -12.79
C ARG A 338 -6.81 12.36 -14.21
N ALA A 339 -7.23 13.57 -14.55
CA ALA A 339 -6.85 14.20 -15.79
C ALA A 339 -5.36 14.59 -15.76
N THR A 340 -4.67 14.31 -16.87
CA THR A 340 -3.33 14.79 -17.18
C THR A 340 -3.45 15.76 -18.35
N ARG A 341 -3.16 17.03 -18.09
CA ARG A 341 -3.20 18.08 -19.12
C ARG A 341 -1.86 18.20 -19.78
N ILE A 342 -1.85 18.29 -21.10
CA ILE A 342 -0.62 18.46 -21.87
C ILE A 342 -0.86 19.46 -23.00
N ARG A 343 0.22 20.03 -23.51
CA ARG A 343 0.19 20.84 -24.72
C ARG A 343 1.09 20.21 -25.79
N VAL A 344 0.49 19.80 -26.91
CA VAL A 344 1.23 19.30 -28.08
C VAL A 344 1.71 20.50 -28.90
N ARG A 345 3.02 20.56 -29.11
CA ARG A 345 3.67 21.55 -29.97
C ARG A 345 3.94 20.94 -31.33
N GLY A 346 3.69 21.69 -32.40
CA GLY A 346 3.94 21.28 -33.77
C GLY A 346 5.42 21.16 -34.13
#